data_e4a63360d6e76368e102da07a654758a
#
_entry.id   e4a63360d6e76368e102da07a654758a
#
_cell.length_a   1.000
_cell.length_b   1.000
_cell.length_c   1.000
_cell.angle_alpha   90.00
_cell.angle_beta   90.00
_cell.angle_gamma   90.00
#
_symmetry.space_group_name_H-M   'P 1'
#
loop_
_entity.id
_entity.type
_entity.pdbx_description
1 polymer ?
#
loop_
_entity_poly.entity_id
_entity_poly.type
_entity_poly.pdbx_seq_one_letter_code
_entity_poly.pdbx_strand_id
1 'polypeptide(L)'
;MTPLAIRKKRMKRCDYYMSMYPAESGIDAYKDTEKYPPGYVKFLMYGGDAKTIPGHIRIFNKVGDAYGFLTDAAYIVDFKNDIEFILSATIYTNENQTFNDDNYEYDEIGLPFLRNLGQAIYEVELERRREHKPDLSRFRFPDRDN
;
A
#
# COMPACT_ATOMS: atom_id res chain seq x y z
N MET A 1 -27.19 -9.19 -16.83
CA MET A 1 -25.72 -8.99 -16.62
C MET A 1 -25.10 -10.37 -16.43
N THR A 2 -24.06 -10.72 -17.17
CA THR A 2 -23.46 -12.05 -17.10
C THR A 2 -22.68 -12.24 -15.79
N PRO A 3 -22.52 -13.48 -15.24
CA PRO A 3 -21.73 -13.75 -14.06
C PRO A 3 -20.29 -13.24 -14.16
N LEU A 4 -19.70 -13.27 -15.35
CA LEU A 4 -18.35 -12.74 -15.63
C LEU A 4 -18.30 -11.22 -15.50
N ALA A 5 -19.33 -10.50 -15.97
CA ALA A 5 -19.41 -9.06 -15.85
C ALA A 5 -19.57 -8.60 -14.39
N ILE A 6 -20.36 -9.36 -13.60
CA ILE A 6 -20.50 -9.13 -12.16
C ILE A 6 -19.16 -9.33 -11.44
N ARG A 7 -18.42 -10.40 -11.78
CA ARG A 7 -17.10 -10.68 -11.20
C ARG A 7 -16.10 -9.58 -11.51
N LYS A 8 -16.01 -9.11 -12.77
CA LYS A 8 -15.14 -8.01 -13.18
C LYS A 8 -15.47 -6.70 -12.45
N LYS A 9 -16.77 -6.39 -12.28
CA LYS A 9 -17.22 -5.19 -11.54
C LYS A 9 -16.86 -5.26 -10.05
N ARG A 10 -16.97 -6.45 -9.42
CA ARG A 10 -16.57 -6.64 -8.01
C ARG A 10 -15.07 -6.51 -7.82
N MET A 11 -14.25 -7.09 -8.70
CA MET A 11 -12.78 -6.97 -8.64
C MET A 11 -12.35 -5.51 -8.75
N LYS A 12 -12.82 -4.76 -9.73
CA LYS A 12 -12.52 -3.31 -9.84
C LYS A 12 -12.89 -2.53 -8.58
N ARG A 13 -13.97 -2.93 -7.89
CA ARG A 13 -14.40 -2.28 -6.65
C ARG A 13 -13.45 -2.58 -5.49
N CYS A 14 -12.96 -3.81 -5.36
CA CYS A 14 -11.94 -4.17 -4.37
C CYS A 14 -10.64 -3.41 -4.63
N ASP A 15 -10.12 -3.44 -5.85
CA ASP A 15 -8.90 -2.73 -6.25
C ASP A 15 -9.03 -1.22 -5.94
N TYR A 16 -10.18 -0.63 -6.23
CA TYR A 16 -10.46 0.77 -5.92
C TYR A 16 -10.26 1.08 -4.44
N TYR A 17 -10.92 0.33 -3.54
CA TYR A 17 -10.83 0.57 -2.09
C TYR A 17 -9.44 0.26 -1.53
N MET A 18 -8.79 -0.81 -1.98
CA MET A 18 -7.47 -1.20 -1.50
C MET A 18 -6.39 -0.16 -1.85
N SER A 19 -6.60 0.63 -2.90
CA SER A 19 -5.64 1.65 -3.34
C SER A 19 -5.97 3.06 -2.86
N MET A 20 -7.07 3.27 -2.14
CA MET A 20 -7.45 4.59 -1.64
C MET A 20 -6.44 5.14 -0.64
N TYR A 21 -6.22 6.43 -0.70
CA TYR A 21 -5.65 7.22 0.39
C TYR A 21 -6.77 7.73 1.30
N PRO A 22 -6.48 8.05 2.57
CA PRO A 22 -7.52 8.48 3.51
C PRO A 22 -8.43 9.59 2.98
N ALA A 23 -7.86 10.65 2.42
CA ALA A 23 -8.60 11.79 1.88
C ALA A 23 -9.52 11.45 0.68
N GLU A 24 -9.22 10.37 -0.05
CA GLU A 24 -10.02 9.89 -1.20
C GLU A 24 -11.26 9.09 -0.76
N SER A 25 -11.36 8.73 0.53
CA SER A 25 -12.43 7.86 1.05
C SER A 25 -13.83 8.51 1.08
N GLY A 26 -13.89 9.84 1.02
CA GLY A 26 -15.11 10.61 1.22
C GLY A 26 -15.62 10.63 2.68
N ILE A 27 -14.86 10.07 3.62
CA ILE A 27 -15.19 10.06 5.06
C ILE A 27 -14.60 11.30 5.71
N ASP A 28 -15.43 12.12 6.36
CA ASP A 28 -15.01 13.40 6.95
C ASP A 28 -13.86 13.25 7.96
N ALA A 29 -13.85 12.19 8.76
CA ALA A 29 -12.79 11.93 9.74
C ALA A 29 -11.41 11.76 9.08
N TYR A 30 -11.34 11.31 7.83
CA TYR A 30 -10.09 11.08 7.09
C TYR A 30 -9.63 12.29 6.25
N LYS A 31 -10.32 13.43 6.35
CA LYS A 31 -9.89 14.68 5.71
C LYS A 31 -8.75 15.36 6.47
N ASP A 32 -8.56 15.03 7.75
CA ASP A 32 -7.43 15.49 8.54
C ASP A 32 -6.13 14.80 8.10
N THR A 33 -5.40 15.45 7.20
CA THR A 33 -4.17 14.91 6.60
C THR A 33 -2.97 14.90 7.56
N GLU A 34 -3.04 15.62 8.69
CA GLU A 34 -2.01 15.51 9.73
C GLU A 34 -2.15 14.21 10.50
N LYS A 35 -3.39 13.84 10.81
CA LYS A 35 -3.70 12.58 11.52
C LYS A 35 -3.70 11.37 10.59
N TYR A 36 -4.18 11.56 9.36
CA TYR A 36 -4.30 10.50 8.36
C TYR A 36 -3.60 10.92 7.05
N PRO A 37 -2.26 10.93 7.02
CA PRO A 37 -1.50 11.31 5.83
C PRO A 37 -1.71 10.29 4.70
N PRO A 38 -1.33 10.62 3.45
CA PRO A 38 -1.40 9.68 2.32
C PRO A 38 -0.71 8.33 2.58
N GLY A 39 0.36 8.32 3.38
CA GLY A 39 1.06 7.08 3.76
C GLY A 39 0.33 6.22 4.79
N TYR A 40 -0.75 6.72 5.41
CA TYR A 40 -1.52 5.95 6.39
C TYR A 40 -1.95 4.60 5.81
N VAL A 41 -1.66 3.50 6.52
CA VAL A 41 -1.83 2.11 6.09
C VAL A 41 -1.12 1.73 4.77
N LYS A 42 -0.08 2.48 4.35
CA LYS A 42 0.82 2.14 3.24
C LYS A 42 2.21 1.87 3.83
N PHE A 43 2.37 0.72 4.49
CA PHE A 43 3.59 0.43 5.25
C PHE A 43 4.79 0.18 4.34
N LEU A 44 4.63 -0.67 3.32
CA LEU A 44 5.64 -0.85 2.30
C LEU A 44 5.83 0.45 1.50
N MET A 45 7.07 0.88 1.32
CA MET A 45 7.55 2.12 0.70
C MET A 45 7.31 3.41 1.50
N TYR A 46 6.24 3.51 2.32
CA TYR A 46 5.83 4.79 2.92
C TYR A 46 5.72 4.79 4.44
N GLY A 47 5.83 3.63 5.11
CA GLY A 47 5.97 3.50 6.56
C GLY A 47 4.76 3.97 7.38
N GLY A 48 3.60 4.18 6.75
CA GLY A 48 2.38 4.58 7.45
C GLY A 48 2.25 6.08 7.74
N ASP A 49 3.33 6.88 7.63
CA ASP A 49 3.37 8.28 8.05
C ASP A 49 3.74 9.29 6.93
N ALA A 50 4.03 8.82 5.72
CA ALA A 50 4.45 9.68 4.61
C ALA A 50 3.38 10.73 4.29
N LYS A 51 3.77 12.01 4.31
CA LYS A 51 2.89 13.16 4.03
C LYS A 51 2.56 13.31 2.56
N THR A 52 3.37 12.72 1.68
CA THR A 52 3.16 12.78 0.23
C THR A 52 3.50 11.44 -0.41
N ILE A 53 2.70 11.06 -1.41
CA ILE A 53 2.99 9.94 -2.30
C ILE A 53 2.93 10.48 -3.73
N PRO A 54 3.94 10.20 -4.60
CA PRO A 54 3.91 10.65 -5.98
C PRO A 54 2.64 10.17 -6.71
N GLY A 55 1.96 11.06 -7.43
CA GLY A 55 0.68 10.75 -8.06
C GLY A 55 0.72 9.63 -9.11
N HIS A 56 1.93 9.27 -9.60
CA HIS A 56 2.13 8.16 -10.51
C HIS A 56 2.28 6.80 -9.80
N ILE A 57 2.37 6.78 -8.45
CA ILE A 57 2.44 5.56 -7.65
C ILE A 57 1.05 5.23 -7.09
N ARG A 58 0.65 3.97 -7.21
CA ARG A 58 -0.53 3.42 -6.53
C ARG A 58 -0.19 2.11 -5.85
N ILE A 59 -0.67 1.96 -4.63
CA ILE A 59 -0.46 0.78 -3.79
C ILE A 59 -1.80 0.18 -3.41
N PHE A 60 -2.01 -1.05 -3.84
CA PHE A 60 -3.17 -1.86 -3.57
C PHE A 60 -2.79 -2.86 -2.48
N ASN A 61 -3.11 -2.57 -1.23
CA ASN A 61 -2.57 -3.35 -0.14
C ASN A 61 -3.59 -3.69 0.93
N LYS A 62 -3.20 -4.65 1.76
CA LYS A 62 -3.86 -4.96 3.03
C LYS A 62 -2.78 -5.13 4.08
N VAL A 63 -2.86 -4.28 5.09
CA VAL A 63 -1.99 -4.33 6.26
C VAL A 63 -2.63 -5.12 7.39
N GLY A 64 -1.82 -5.50 8.36
CA GLY A 64 -2.22 -6.08 9.63
C GLY A 64 -1.13 -5.88 10.67
N ASP A 65 -1.57 -5.67 11.89
CA ASP A 65 -0.74 -5.56 13.08
C ASP A 65 -1.42 -6.30 14.23
N ALA A 66 -0.67 -7.13 14.92
CA ALA A 66 -1.13 -7.82 16.10
C ALA A 66 0.05 -8.40 16.89
N TYR A 67 0.07 -8.16 18.19
CA TYR A 67 0.99 -8.81 19.15
C TYR A 67 2.47 -8.69 18.77
N GLY A 68 2.87 -7.58 18.19
CA GLY A 68 4.23 -7.34 17.69
C GLY A 68 4.49 -7.77 16.26
N PHE A 69 3.55 -8.44 15.61
CA PHE A 69 3.64 -8.70 14.17
C PHE A 69 3.10 -7.51 13.38
N LEU A 70 3.87 -7.04 12.42
CA LEU A 70 3.48 -6.01 11.45
C LEU A 70 3.62 -6.57 10.05
N THR A 71 2.53 -6.54 9.28
CA THR A 71 2.47 -7.16 7.94
C THR A 71 1.93 -6.17 6.94
N ASP A 72 2.49 -6.17 5.75
CA ASP A 72 1.86 -5.57 4.56
C ASP A 72 1.98 -6.53 3.38
N ALA A 73 0.90 -6.65 2.61
CA ALA A 73 0.85 -7.36 1.34
C ALA A 73 0.32 -6.39 0.29
N ALA A 74 1.18 -5.99 -0.63
CA ALA A 74 0.94 -4.89 -1.55
C ALA A 74 1.18 -5.30 -3.02
N TYR A 75 0.29 -4.85 -3.89
CA TYR A 75 0.50 -4.73 -5.32
C TYR A 75 0.84 -3.26 -5.61
N ILE A 76 2.03 -3.00 -6.09
CA ILE A 76 2.57 -1.67 -6.31
C ILE A 76 2.61 -1.39 -7.81
N VAL A 77 2.10 -0.23 -8.21
CA VAL A 77 2.01 0.21 -9.61
C VAL A 77 2.66 1.58 -9.74
N ASP A 78 3.53 1.73 -10.71
CA ASP A 78 4.09 3.00 -11.16
C ASP A 78 3.70 3.26 -12.62
N PHE A 79 2.78 4.20 -12.81
CA PHE A 79 2.28 4.59 -14.14
C PHE A 79 3.27 5.39 -14.98
N LYS A 80 4.31 5.97 -14.36
CA LYS A 80 5.32 6.77 -15.04
C LYS A 80 6.40 5.91 -15.68
N ASN A 81 6.81 4.86 -14.96
CA ASN A 81 7.91 4.00 -15.37
C ASN A 81 7.44 2.63 -15.91
N ASP A 82 6.12 2.44 -16.08
CA ASP A 82 5.51 1.17 -16.52
C ASP A 82 5.97 -0.01 -15.65
N ILE A 83 5.84 0.14 -14.31
CA ILE A 83 6.25 -0.87 -13.32
C ILE A 83 5.04 -1.42 -12.61
N GLU A 84 5.01 -2.73 -12.41
CA GLU A 84 4.13 -3.41 -11.48
C GLU A 84 4.87 -4.56 -10.79
N PHE A 85 4.63 -4.73 -9.49
CA PHE A 85 5.14 -5.87 -8.72
C PHE A 85 4.31 -6.13 -7.46
N ILE A 86 4.44 -7.36 -6.95
CA ILE A 86 3.86 -7.74 -5.67
C ILE A 86 4.97 -7.85 -4.65
N LEU A 87 4.75 -7.28 -3.48
CA LEU A 87 5.64 -7.42 -2.34
C LEU A 87 4.79 -7.73 -1.10
N SER A 88 5.20 -8.74 -0.34
CA SER A 88 4.61 -9.05 0.97
C SER A 88 5.72 -9.27 1.97
N ALA A 89 5.59 -8.65 3.12
CA ALA A 89 6.55 -8.78 4.20
C ALA A 89 5.85 -8.76 5.56
N THR A 90 6.42 -9.50 6.50
CA THR A 90 6.04 -9.49 7.90
C THR A 90 7.30 -9.32 8.74
N ILE A 91 7.24 -8.44 9.73
CA ILE A 91 8.29 -8.29 10.74
C ILE A 91 7.67 -8.51 12.11
N TYR A 92 8.44 -9.07 13.03
CA TYR A 92 8.09 -9.23 14.43
C TYR A 92 8.90 -8.26 15.28
N THR A 93 8.22 -7.40 16.01
CA THR A 93 8.77 -6.36 16.88
C THR A 93 8.08 -6.42 18.23
N ASN A 94 8.58 -7.28 19.12
CA ASN A 94 8.09 -7.46 20.49
C ASN A 94 9.29 -7.85 21.37
N GLU A 95 10.07 -6.84 21.79
CA GLU A 95 11.32 -7.03 22.53
C GLU A 95 11.06 -7.68 23.88
N ASN A 96 9.99 -7.30 24.57
CA ASN A 96 9.66 -7.81 25.90
C ASN A 96 9.00 -9.20 25.89
N GLN A 97 8.67 -9.74 24.68
CA GLN A 97 8.07 -11.05 24.45
C GLN A 97 6.71 -11.25 25.16
N THR A 98 6.06 -10.17 25.55
CA THR A 98 4.75 -10.21 26.18
C THR A 98 3.68 -9.94 25.12
N PHE A 99 2.70 -10.85 25.00
CA PHE A 99 1.58 -10.66 24.09
C PHE A 99 0.45 -9.89 24.77
N ASN A 100 -0.25 -9.07 23.99
CA ASN A 100 -1.46 -8.35 24.40
C ASN A 100 -1.23 -7.34 25.54
N ASP A 101 -0.06 -6.71 25.55
CA ASP A 101 0.29 -5.62 26.47
C ASP A 101 0.36 -4.24 25.78
N ASP A 102 0.06 -4.21 24.47
CA ASP A 102 0.07 -3.02 23.60
C ASP A 102 1.43 -2.29 23.56
N ASN A 103 2.53 -3.00 23.91
CA ASN A 103 3.88 -2.47 23.93
C ASN A 103 4.75 -3.16 22.87
N TYR A 104 4.76 -2.59 21.65
CA TYR A 104 5.45 -3.14 20.49
C TYR A 104 6.20 -2.04 19.74
N GLU A 105 7.40 -2.34 19.24
CA GLU A 105 8.27 -1.38 18.53
C GLU A 105 7.83 -1.16 17.07
N TYR A 106 6.53 -0.94 16.83
CA TYR A 106 5.99 -0.75 15.49
C TYR A 106 6.54 0.52 14.83
N ASP A 107 6.55 1.64 15.58
CA ASP A 107 6.95 2.95 15.04
C ASP A 107 8.46 3.07 14.92
N GLU A 108 9.22 2.51 15.87
CA GLU A 108 10.67 2.62 15.94
C GLU A 108 11.37 1.65 14.99
N ILE A 109 10.81 0.45 14.79
CA ILE A 109 11.46 -0.63 14.06
C ILE A 109 10.61 -1.10 12.87
N GLY A 110 9.35 -1.46 13.13
CA GLY A 110 8.51 -2.16 12.17
C GLY A 110 8.19 -1.34 10.91
N LEU A 111 7.65 -0.15 11.09
CA LEU A 111 7.29 0.75 9.99
C LEU A 111 8.51 1.26 9.22
N PRO A 112 9.63 1.70 9.87
CA PRO A 112 10.85 2.03 9.15
C PRO A 112 11.43 0.86 8.34
N PHE A 113 11.39 -0.36 8.87
CA PHE A 113 11.83 -1.55 8.14
C PHE A 113 11.00 -1.77 6.87
N LEU A 114 9.67 -1.78 6.97
CA LEU A 114 8.78 -2.00 5.82
C LEU A 114 8.93 -0.89 4.78
N ARG A 115 9.10 0.37 5.21
CA ARG A 115 9.41 1.49 4.32
C ARG A 115 10.66 1.24 3.52
N ASN A 116 11.77 0.98 4.21
CA ASN A 116 13.09 0.82 3.58
C ASN A 116 13.12 -0.41 2.66
N LEU A 117 12.50 -1.53 3.08
CA LEU A 117 12.38 -2.72 2.24
C LEU A 117 11.62 -2.41 0.95
N GLY A 118 10.47 -1.75 1.05
CA GLY A 118 9.66 -1.39 -0.12
C GLY A 118 10.41 -0.46 -1.07
N GLN A 119 11.14 0.54 -0.55
CA GLN A 119 11.96 1.46 -1.34
C GLN A 119 13.11 0.73 -2.03
N ALA A 120 13.85 -0.12 -1.32
CA ALA A 120 14.97 -0.88 -1.89
C ALA A 120 14.50 -1.81 -3.02
N ILE A 121 13.38 -2.51 -2.85
CA ILE A 121 12.82 -3.35 -3.91
C ILE A 121 12.33 -2.50 -5.10
N TYR A 122 11.72 -1.34 -4.84
CA TYR A 122 11.29 -0.44 -5.91
C TYR A 122 12.48 0.10 -6.73
N GLU A 123 13.62 0.43 -6.10
CA GLU A 123 14.85 0.81 -6.79
C GLU A 123 15.35 -0.32 -7.70
N VAL A 124 15.37 -1.56 -7.24
CA VAL A 124 15.70 -2.73 -8.06
C VAL A 124 14.73 -2.86 -9.25
N GLU A 125 13.44 -2.63 -9.03
CA GLU A 125 12.44 -2.68 -10.09
C GLU A 125 12.58 -1.56 -11.13
N LEU A 126 13.07 -0.38 -10.72
CA LEU A 126 13.41 0.71 -11.66
C LEU A 126 14.55 0.35 -12.62
N GLU A 127 15.55 -0.38 -12.13
CA GLU A 127 16.73 -0.79 -12.91
C GLU A 127 16.50 -2.09 -13.68
N ARG A 128 15.52 -2.89 -13.30
CA ARG A 128 15.27 -4.21 -13.90
C ARG A 128 14.90 -4.09 -15.37
N ARG A 129 15.69 -4.72 -16.24
CA ARG A 129 15.37 -4.86 -17.66
C ARG A 129 14.12 -5.72 -17.83
N ARG A 130 13.11 -5.18 -18.52
CA ARG A 130 11.84 -5.88 -18.85
C ARG A 130 11.77 -6.16 -20.34
N GLU A 131 11.44 -7.39 -20.71
CA GLU A 131 11.17 -7.75 -22.11
C GLU A 131 9.83 -7.20 -22.58
N HIS A 132 8.85 -7.14 -21.68
CA HIS A 132 7.50 -6.66 -21.93
C HIS A 132 7.09 -5.62 -20.88
N LYS A 133 6.42 -4.57 -21.34
CA LYS A 133 5.79 -3.59 -20.46
C LYS A 133 4.44 -4.12 -19.95
N PRO A 134 4.07 -3.89 -18.69
CA PRO A 134 2.78 -4.27 -18.15
C PRO A 134 1.64 -3.43 -18.74
N ASP A 135 0.45 -4.01 -18.86
CA ASP A 135 -0.78 -3.27 -19.12
C ASP A 135 -1.38 -2.75 -17.80
N LEU A 136 -1.09 -1.50 -17.48
CA LEU A 136 -1.57 -0.84 -16.27
C LEU A 136 -2.96 -0.22 -16.40
N SER A 137 -3.63 -0.34 -17.54
CA SER A 137 -4.94 0.29 -17.81
C SER A 137 -6.02 -0.12 -16.81
N ARG A 138 -5.95 -1.35 -16.30
CA ARG A 138 -6.90 -1.90 -15.32
C ARG A 138 -6.87 -1.19 -13.97
N PHE A 139 -5.76 -0.50 -13.64
CA PHE A 139 -5.54 0.18 -12.37
C PHE A 139 -5.90 1.67 -12.40
N ARG A 140 -6.30 2.20 -13.57
CA ARG A 140 -6.82 3.55 -13.71
C ARG A 140 -8.30 3.58 -13.35
N PHE A 141 -8.66 4.53 -12.52
CA PHE A 141 -10.04 4.73 -12.06
C PHE A 141 -10.50 6.13 -12.46
N PRO A 142 -11.34 6.27 -13.49
CA PRO A 142 -11.73 7.57 -14.04
C PRO A 142 -12.31 8.55 -13.01
N ASP A 143 -12.96 8.04 -11.97
CA ASP A 143 -13.56 8.85 -10.92
C ASP A 143 -12.51 9.51 -9.96
N ARG A 144 -11.23 9.15 -10.11
CA ARG A 144 -10.11 9.74 -9.33
C ARG A 144 -9.21 10.64 -10.19
N ASP A 145 -9.26 10.45 -11.51
CA ASP A 145 -8.36 11.12 -12.46
C ASP A 145 -8.96 12.45 -12.95
N ASN A 146 -10.15 12.83 -12.42
CA ASN A 146 -10.83 14.10 -12.60
C ASN A 146 -10.83 14.91 -11.29
#